data_2961a7db80ac5297a87027bca9694739
#
_entry.id   2961a7db80ac5297a87027bca9694739
#
_cell.length_a   1.000
_cell.length_b   1.000
_cell.length_c   1.000
_cell.angle_alpha   90.00
_cell.angle_beta   90.00
_cell.angle_gamma   90.00
#
_symmetry.space_group_name_H-M   'P 1'
#
loop_
_entity.id
_entity.type
_entity.pdbx_description
1 polymer ?
#
loop_
_entity_poly.entity_id
_entity_poly.type
_entity_poly.pdbx_seq_one_letter_code
_entity_poly.pdbx_strand_id
1 'polypeptide(L)'
;MEIAWFKKIRKPKQPVEHKRIQIPEGLWVKCNGCKEIIYKKEVLRNANVCPKCNYHFRISARERLSALFDDARYQEVDTDIYSVDPLKFRDLKPYKDRLREYREKTGLNDAIINARGAIGGHQVMMSVMEYGFMGGSMGSAVGEKVTRSVERALDERIPLVVISCSGGARMQEGALSLMQMAKISAALGKLHEAGVPYISILTDPTTGGVTASFAMLGDINIAEPKALIGFAGPRVIEQTIREKLPDEFQRSEFLVEKGMLDFIVERREMRGVLIRCLNFMYNTQALAAAAPSAATAPVSTAGSGTAPGAAASGSGSVASGTPGRTREPLPFPTPIAARAKITPSPEVS
;
A
#
# COMPACT_ATOMS: atom_id res chain seq x y z
N MET A 1 79.53 -56.97 10.00
CA MET A 1 79.52 -55.75 9.22
C MET A 1 78.03 -55.39 8.99
N GLU A 2 77.45 -54.52 9.81
CA GLU A 2 76.07 -54.06 9.67
C GLU A 2 76.11 -52.67 9.07
N ILE A 3 75.43 -52.51 7.94
CA ILE A 3 75.36 -51.26 7.20
C ILE A 3 74.17 -50.47 7.74
N ALA A 4 74.44 -49.35 8.45
CA ALA A 4 73.47 -48.49 9.01
C ALA A 4 72.80 -47.67 7.89
N TRP A 5 71.51 -47.93 7.65
CA TRP A 5 70.70 -47.19 6.66
C TRP A 5 70.14 -45.90 7.26
N PHE A 6 70.51 -44.72 6.71
CA PHE A 6 70.06 -43.41 7.12
C PHE A 6 68.56 -43.26 6.91
N LYS A 7 67.74 -43.28 7.96
CA LYS A 7 66.33 -42.83 7.90
C LYS A 7 66.28 -41.32 7.85
N LYS A 8 65.92 -40.81 6.68
CA LYS A 8 65.62 -39.37 6.47
C LYS A 8 64.37 -39.01 7.29
N ILE A 9 64.51 -38.32 8.43
CA ILE A 9 63.40 -37.79 9.24
C ILE A 9 62.75 -36.64 8.44
N ARG A 10 61.57 -36.89 7.84
CA ARG A 10 60.77 -35.87 7.28
C ARG A 10 60.18 -35.02 8.43
N LYS A 11 60.60 -33.77 8.55
CA LYS A 11 59.97 -32.81 9.46
C LYS A 11 58.49 -32.66 9.02
N PRO A 12 57.53 -32.73 9.96
CA PRO A 12 56.14 -32.51 9.63
C PRO A 12 56.00 -31.08 9.07
N LYS A 13 55.37 -30.93 7.90
CA LYS A 13 55.00 -29.64 7.37
C LYS A 13 54.02 -28.99 8.36
N GLN A 14 54.40 -27.84 8.91
CA GLN A 14 53.48 -27.04 9.71
C GLN A 14 52.26 -26.72 8.86
N PRO A 15 51.04 -26.84 9.41
CA PRO A 15 49.85 -26.45 8.70
C PRO A 15 49.99 -24.95 8.35
N VAL A 16 49.88 -24.60 7.08
CA VAL A 16 49.77 -23.23 6.66
C VAL A 16 48.43 -22.73 7.21
N GLU A 17 48.46 -21.92 8.25
CA GLU A 17 47.30 -21.20 8.71
C GLU A 17 46.83 -20.31 7.56
N HIS A 18 45.86 -20.78 6.77
CA HIS A 18 45.08 -19.93 5.90
C HIS A 18 44.32 -18.95 6.82
N LYS A 19 44.81 -17.73 6.95
CA LYS A 19 44.02 -16.63 7.53
C LYS A 19 42.69 -16.64 6.83
N ARG A 20 41.64 -17.21 7.46
CA ARG A 20 40.26 -17.07 7.00
C ARG A 20 40.00 -15.59 6.99
N ILE A 21 39.93 -15.03 5.81
CA ILE A 21 39.45 -13.66 5.62
C ILE A 21 38.03 -13.65 6.21
N GLN A 22 37.89 -13.09 7.39
CA GLN A 22 36.56 -12.82 7.95
C GLN A 22 35.93 -11.77 7.06
N ILE A 23 35.09 -12.22 6.11
CA ILE A 23 34.26 -11.34 5.31
C ILE A 23 33.26 -10.73 6.29
N PRO A 24 33.23 -9.40 6.49
CA PRO A 24 32.29 -8.77 7.39
C PRO A 24 30.86 -9.19 7.01
N GLU A 25 30.10 -9.66 7.98
CA GLU A 25 28.71 -10.04 7.76
C GLU A 25 27.91 -8.86 7.17
N GLY A 26 27.08 -9.12 6.18
CA GLY A 26 26.20 -8.12 5.57
C GLY A 26 26.74 -7.38 4.35
N LEU A 27 27.98 -7.66 3.88
CA LEU A 27 28.50 -7.08 2.64
C LEU A 27 27.90 -7.69 1.37
N TRP A 28 27.41 -8.91 1.45
CA TRP A 28 26.88 -9.67 0.33
C TRP A 28 25.43 -10.04 0.57
N VAL A 29 24.65 -10.06 -0.53
CA VAL A 29 23.25 -10.49 -0.51
C VAL A 29 23.03 -11.51 -1.62
N LYS A 30 22.31 -12.60 -1.30
CA LYS A 30 21.90 -13.58 -2.29
C LYS A 30 20.60 -13.12 -2.93
N CYS A 31 20.57 -12.99 -4.25
CA CYS A 31 19.37 -12.63 -4.98
C CYS A 31 18.34 -13.77 -4.95
N ASN A 32 17.09 -13.46 -4.62
CA ASN A 32 16.02 -14.45 -4.62
C ASN A 32 15.56 -14.82 -6.04
N GLY A 33 15.80 -13.97 -7.04
CA GLY A 33 15.51 -14.23 -8.43
C GLY A 33 16.57 -15.14 -9.07
N CYS A 34 17.76 -14.64 -9.37
CA CYS A 34 18.82 -15.37 -10.06
C CYS A 34 19.71 -16.24 -9.14
N LYS A 35 19.52 -16.22 -7.81
CA LYS A 35 20.30 -16.95 -6.79
C LYS A 35 21.78 -16.54 -6.66
N GLU A 36 22.23 -15.57 -7.44
CA GLU A 36 23.58 -15.03 -7.43
C GLU A 36 23.90 -14.26 -6.15
N ILE A 37 25.15 -14.29 -5.74
CA ILE A 37 25.67 -13.51 -4.62
C ILE A 37 26.17 -12.18 -5.17
N ILE A 38 25.63 -11.06 -4.64
CA ILE A 38 25.84 -9.72 -5.15
C ILE A 38 26.32 -8.82 -4.02
N TYR A 39 27.19 -7.88 -4.32
CA TYR A 39 27.67 -6.91 -3.35
C TYR A 39 26.55 -5.96 -2.93
N LYS A 40 26.25 -5.91 -1.63
CA LYS A 40 25.10 -5.15 -1.11
C LYS A 40 25.10 -3.67 -1.49
N LYS A 41 26.30 -3.04 -1.50
CA LYS A 41 26.39 -1.62 -1.91
C LYS A 41 25.98 -1.39 -3.37
N GLU A 42 26.21 -2.37 -4.25
CA GLU A 42 25.80 -2.29 -5.65
C GLU A 42 24.27 -2.37 -5.78
N VAL A 43 23.65 -3.27 -5.01
CA VAL A 43 22.19 -3.37 -4.92
C VAL A 43 21.58 -2.07 -4.40
N LEU A 44 22.14 -1.48 -3.34
CA LEU A 44 21.69 -0.20 -2.79
C LEU A 44 21.81 0.95 -3.80
N ARG A 45 22.93 1.05 -4.53
CA ARG A 45 23.11 2.05 -5.60
C ARG A 45 22.12 1.89 -6.73
N ASN A 46 21.64 0.67 -6.96
CA ASN A 46 20.66 0.34 -7.98
C ASN A 46 19.22 0.34 -7.44
N ALA A 47 18.91 1.21 -6.48
CA ALA A 47 17.57 1.34 -5.85
C ALA A 47 17.02 0.02 -5.27
N ASN A 48 17.87 -0.82 -4.70
CA ASN A 48 17.53 -2.15 -4.21
C ASN A 48 16.96 -3.08 -5.31
N VAL A 49 17.43 -2.93 -6.54
CA VAL A 49 17.13 -3.81 -7.67
C VAL A 49 18.39 -4.61 -8.02
N CYS A 50 18.24 -5.90 -8.27
CA CYS A 50 19.34 -6.77 -8.66
C CYS A 50 19.96 -6.32 -9.99
N PRO A 51 21.27 -6.02 -10.06
CA PRO A 51 21.89 -5.57 -11.30
C PRO A 51 21.99 -6.67 -12.37
N LYS A 52 21.82 -7.95 -11.96
CA LYS A 52 21.94 -9.10 -12.89
C LYS A 52 20.61 -9.54 -13.50
N CYS A 53 19.51 -9.51 -12.73
CA CYS A 53 18.22 -10.05 -13.19
C CYS A 53 17.03 -9.12 -12.97
N ASN A 54 17.26 -7.89 -12.55
CA ASN A 54 16.23 -6.89 -12.23
C ASN A 54 15.22 -7.33 -11.15
N TYR A 55 15.61 -8.30 -10.28
CA TYR A 55 14.77 -8.66 -9.14
C TYR A 55 14.67 -7.48 -8.16
N HIS A 56 13.45 -7.07 -7.83
CA HIS A 56 13.18 -6.00 -6.87
C HIS A 56 13.21 -6.56 -5.44
N PHE A 57 14.27 -6.24 -4.69
CA PHE A 57 14.32 -6.56 -3.26
C PHE A 57 13.28 -5.74 -2.51
N ARG A 58 12.74 -6.30 -1.43
CA ARG A 58 11.87 -5.52 -0.53
C ARG A 58 12.68 -4.43 0.15
N ILE A 59 12.07 -3.26 0.25
CA ILE A 59 12.63 -2.09 0.93
C ILE A 59 11.63 -1.60 1.97
N SER A 60 12.14 -0.88 2.97
CA SER A 60 11.30 -0.27 4.00
C SER A 60 10.44 0.87 3.45
N ALA A 61 9.39 1.20 4.19
CA ALA A 61 8.53 2.34 3.86
C ALA A 61 9.34 3.66 3.85
N ARG A 62 10.27 3.86 4.77
CA ARG A 62 11.12 5.06 4.80
C ARG A 62 12.05 5.17 3.61
N GLU A 63 12.64 4.05 3.15
CA GLU A 63 13.46 4.04 1.92
C GLU A 63 12.64 4.44 0.70
N ARG A 64 11.37 3.99 0.59
CA ARG A 64 10.46 4.39 -0.49
C ARG A 64 10.13 5.86 -0.44
N LEU A 65 9.75 6.39 0.73
CA LEU A 65 9.47 7.81 0.92
C LEU A 65 10.68 8.67 0.51
N SER A 66 11.87 8.32 1.00
CA SER A 66 13.10 9.04 0.67
C SER A 66 13.47 8.99 -0.81
N ALA A 67 13.13 7.89 -1.52
CA ALA A 67 13.40 7.74 -2.94
C ALA A 67 12.43 8.54 -3.84
N LEU A 68 11.22 8.81 -3.37
CA LEU A 68 10.16 9.42 -4.18
C LEU A 68 9.99 10.91 -3.93
N PHE A 69 10.09 11.37 -2.69
CA PHE A 69 9.95 12.78 -2.36
C PHE A 69 11.16 13.60 -2.79
N ASP A 70 10.91 14.85 -3.14
CA ASP A 70 11.93 15.82 -3.52
C ASP A 70 12.92 16.03 -2.38
N ASP A 71 14.23 15.92 -2.68
CA ASP A 71 15.32 16.02 -1.71
C ASP A 71 15.17 15.10 -0.48
N ALA A 72 14.40 14.00 -0.59
CA ALA A 72 14.02 13.12 0.50
C ALA A 72 13.35 13.87 1.68
N ARG A 73 12.68 15.00 1.42
CA ARG A 73 12.01 15.83 2.43
C ARG A 73 10.53 15.54 2.47
N TYR A 74 10.07 15.11 3.63
CA TYR A 74 8.65 14.84 3.90
C TYR A 74 8.35 14.99 5.39
N GLN A 75 7.08 15.19 5.69
CA GLN A 75 6.57 15.22 7.05
C GLN A 75 5.75 13.95 7.30
N GLU A 76 6.18 13.11 8.27
CA GLU A 76 5.35 11.99 8.74
C GLU A 76 4.15 12.54 9.52
N VAL A 77 2.96 12.01 9.27
CA VAL A 77 1.71 12.38 9.94
C VAL A 77 1.05 11.15 10.57
N ASP A 78 0.13 11.35 11.52
CA ASP A 78 -0.57 10.28 12.25
C ASP A 78 0.37 9.26 12.91
N THR A 79 1.49 9.74 13.42
CA THR A 79 2.53 8.89 14.04
C THR A 79 2.10 8.30 15.36
N ASP A 80 1.10 8.89 16.03
CA ASP A 80 0.52 8.49 17.32
C ASP A 80 -0.51 7.36 17.21
N ILE A 81 -0.97 7.03 15.99
CA ILE A 81 -1.97 5.98 15.77
C ILE A 81 -1.32 4.60 15.77
N TYR A 82 -1.86 3.70 16.57
CA TYR A 82 -1.37 2.33 16.71
C TYR A 82 -2.51 1.34 17.00
N SER A 83 -2.34 0.09 16.58
CA SER A 83 -3.27 -0.99 16.92
C SER A 83 -3.17 -1.38 18.39
N VAL A 84 -4.33 -1.67 18.95
CA VAL A 84 -4.51 -2.29 20.28
C VAL A 84 -5.10 -3.69 20.12
N ASP A 85 -5.20 -4.45 21.20
CA ASP A 85 -5.78 -5.79 21.21
C ASP A 85 -7.14 -5.82 21.92
N PRO A 86 -8.23 -5.35 21.25
CA PRO A 86 -9.57 -5.32 21.86
C PRO A 86 -10.19 -6.72 22.03
N LEU A 87 -9.75 -7.67 21.20
CA LEU A 87 -10.29 -9.04 21.20
C LEU A 87 -9.53 -9.98 22.15
N LYS A 88 -8.44 -9.52 22.76
CA LYS A 88 -7.52 -10.35 23.57
C LYS A 88 -7.09 -11.62 22.82
N PHE A 89 -6.79 -11.45 21.52
CA PHE A 89 -6.48 -12.56 20.63
C PHE A 89 -5.20 -13.28 21.05
N ARG A 90 -5.26 -14.61 21.02
CA ARG A 90 -4.13 -15.48 21.31
C ARG A 90 -4.15 -16.70 20.37
N ASP A 91 -3.05 -16.90 19.68
CA ASP A 91 -2.68 -18.16 19.03
C ASP A 91 -1.50 -18.78 19.79
N LEU A 92 -0.36 -19.01 19.15
CA LEU A 92 0.88 -19.43 19.79
C LEU A 92 1.46 -18.35 20.74
N LYS A 93 1.09 -17.09 20.53
CA LYS A 93 1.55 -15.93 21.29
C LYS A 93 0.43 -14.89 21.38
N PRO A 94 0.25 -14.19 22.52
CA PRO A 94 -0.72 -13.10 22.61
C PRO A 94 -0.46 -12.02 21.56
N TYR A 95 -1.51 -11.49 20.95
CA TYR A 95 -1.39 -10.45 19.91
C TYR A 95 -0.71 -9.18 20.45
N LYS A 96 -1.03 -8.79 21.68
CA LYS A 96 -0.38 -7.67 22.38
C LYS A 96 1.16 -7.80 22.41
N ASP A 97 1.69 -9.00 22.64
CA ASP A 97 3.12 -9.25 22.69
C ASP A 97 3.75 -9.18 21.30
N ARG A 98 3.02 -9.65 20.26
CA ARG A 98 3.45 -9.48 18.85
C ARG A 98 3.54 -8.01 18.48
N LEU A 99 2.54 -7.21 18.81
CA LEU A 99 2.56 -5.77 18.53
C LEU A 99 3.78 -5.10 19.14
N ARG A 100 4.11 -5.40 20.41
CA ARG A 100 5.30 -4.87 21.09
C ARG A 100 6.59 -5.24 20.35
N GLU A 101 6.76 -6.53 20.03
CA GLU A 101 7.94 -7.05 19.34
C GLU A 101 8.14 -6.40 17.95
N TYR A 102 7.06 -6.26 17.16
CA TYR A 102 7.18 -5.64 15.85
C TYR A 102 7.43 -4.13 15.92
N ARG A 103 6.90 -3.43 16.92
CA ARG A 103 7.23 -2.03 17.19
C ARG A 103 8.72 -1.85 17.53
N GLU A 104 9.25 -2.68 18.41
CA GLU A 104 10.67 -2.68 18.77
C GLU A 104 11.55 -3.00 17.54
N LYS A 105 11.16 -3.98 16.74
CA LYS A 105 11.92 -4.41 15.56
C LYS A 105 11.94 -3.38 14.43
N THR A 106 10.82 -2.72 14.17
CA THR A 106 10.66 -1.82 13.02
C THR A 106 10.81 -0.35 13.37
N GLY A 107 10.68 0.00 14.64
CA GLY A 107 10.61 1.39 15.09
C GLY A 107 9.34 2.12 14.62
N LEU A 108 8.30 1.36 14.21
CA LEU A 108 7.02 1.90 13.76
C LEU A 108 5.90 1.51 14.71
N ASN A 109 4.88 2.35 14.78
CA ASN A 109 3.70 2.09 15.59
C ASN A 109 2.72 1.09 14.95
N ASP A 110 2.71 1.01 13.60
CA ASP A 110 1.96 0.01 12.84
C ASP A 110 2.53 -0.15 11.41
N ALA A 111 1.91 -1.00 10.59
CA ALA A 111 2.39 -1.45 9.29
C ALA A 111 2.26 -0.41 8.15
N ILE A 112 2.22 0.88 8.45
CA ILE A 112 2.09 1.95 7.46
C ILE A 112 2.66 3.28 7.97
N ILE A 113 3.27 4.04 7.06
CA ILE A 113 3.68 5.43 7.29
C ILE A 113 2.86 6.32 6.37
N ASN A 114 2.25 7.35 6.96
CA ASN A 114 1.65 8.46 6.22
C ASN A 114 2.64 9.61 6.17
N ALA A 115 2.80 10.21 5.01
CA ALA A 115 3.72 11.33 4.82
C ALA A 115 3.14 12.36 3.85
N ARG A 116 3.45 13.63 4.10
CA ARG A 116 3.16 14.76 3.22
C ARG A 116 4.46 15.36 2.71
N GLY A 117 4.54 15.66 1.43
CA GLY A 117 5.72 16.23 0.80
C GLY A 117 5.48 16.57 -0.65
N ALA A 118 6.56 16.90 -1.38
CA ALA A 118 6.49 17.24 -2.79
C ALA A 118 7.14 16.15 -3.66
N ILE A 119 6.55 15.90 -4.84
CA ILE A 119 7.12 15.06 -5.89
C ILE A 119 7.11 15.86 -7.19
N GLY A 120 8.29 16.24 -7.69
CA GLY A 120 8.41 17.09 -8.86
C GLY A 120 7.72 18.45 -8.68
N GLY A 121 7.74 18.98 -7.46
CA GLY A 121 7.07 20.23 -7.08
C GLY A 121 5.58 20.12 -6.73
N HIS A 122 4.92 18.99 -7.05
CA HIS A 122 3.51 18.75 -6.66
C HIS A 122 3.43 18.33 -5.19
N GLN A 123 2.63 19.04 -4.39
CA GLN A 123 2.29 18.57 -3.05
C GLN A 123 1.43 17.31 -3.14
N VAL A 124 1.79 16.28 -2.39
CA VAL A 124 1.06 15.02 -2.38
C VAL A 124 0.92 14.48 -0.96
N MET A 125 -0.15 13.74 -0.72
CA MET A 125 -0.30 12.87 0.42
C MET A 125 0.11 11.45 0.03
N MET A 126 1.00 10.82 0.81
CA MET A 126 1.50 9.48 0.51
C MET A 126 1.35 8.55 1.71
N SER A 127 0.80 7.36 1.48
CA SER A 127 0.74 6.26 2.46
C SER A 127 1.56 5.08 1.96
N VAL A 128 2.54 4.64 2.75
CA VAL A 128 3.45 3.55 2.37
C VAL A 128 3.39 2.43 3.39
N MET A 129 2.98 1.24 2.96
CA MET A 129 2.91 0.07 3.82
C MET A 129 4.30 -0.49 4.12
N GLU A 130 4.49 -0.96 5.36
CA GLU A 130 5.72 -1.57 5.84
C GLU A 130 5.55 -3.08 6.03
N TYR A 131 6.13 -3.86 5.12
CA TYR A 131 6.04 -5.32 5.17
C TYR A 131 6.76 -5.92 6.38
N GLY A 132 7.79 -5.25 6.88
CA GLY A 132 8.53 -5.67 8.07
C GLY A 132 7.67 -5.72 9.33
N PHE A 133 6.56 -4.97 9.38
CA PHE A 133 5.60 -5.00 10.48
C PHE A 133 4.49 -6.02 10.18
N MET A 134 4.55 -7.18 10.80
CA MET A 134 3.55 -8.27 10.66
C MET A 134 3.12 -8.59 9.22
N GLY A 135 4.09 -8.60 8.28
CA GLY A 135 3.82 -8.87 6.86
C GLY A 135 2.99 -7.77 6.17
N GLY A 136 3.06 -6.53 6.66
CA GLY A 136 2.27 -5.43 6.11
C GLY A 136 0.76 -5.60 6.31
N SER A 137 0.31 -6.44 7.26
CA SER A 137 -1.12 -6.76 7.40
C SER A 137 -1.93 -5.55 7.83
N MET A 138 -3.11 -5.37 7.19
CA MET A 138 -4.05 -4.29 7.45
C MET A 138 -4.87 -4.58 8.71
N GLY A 139 -4.58 -3.89 9.80
CA GLY A 139 -5.39 -3.80 11.01
C GLY A 139 -6.11 -2.47 11.11
N SER A 140 -6.75 -2.23 12.25
CA SER A 140 -7.54 -1.01 12.53
C SER A 140 -6.70 0.27 12.39
N ALA A 141 -5.46 0.27 12.87
CA ALA A 141 -4.58 1.43 12.77
C ALA A 141 -4.16 1.71 11.33
N VAL A 142 -3.88 0.68 10.53
CA VAL A 142 -3.58 0.85 9.09
C VAL A 142 -4.79 1.45 8.39
N GLY A 143 -5.99 0.90 8.62
CA GLY A 143 -7.21 1.41 8.03
C GLY A 143 -7.51 2.86 8.41
N GLU A 144 -7.34 3.21 9.69
CA GLU A 144 -7.49 4.59 10.16
C GLU A 144 -6.50 5.54 9.50
N LYS A 145 -5.21 5.17 9.44
CA LYS A 145 -4.17 5.98 8.82
C LYS A 145 -4.43 6.22 7.33
N VAL A 146 -4.79 5.17 6.56
CA VAL A 146 -5.14 5.34 5.14
C VAL A 146 -6.35 6.25 4.99
N THR A 147 -7.41 6.05 5.80
CA THR A 147 -8.60 6.90 5.78
C THR A 147 -8.25 8.37 6.02
N ARG A 148 -7.44 8.68 7.04
CA ARG A 148 -6.99 10.05 7.32
C ARG A 148 -6.13 10.63 6.20
N SER A 149 -5.31 9.81 5.54
CA SER A 149 -4.58 10.27 4.34
C SER A 149 -5.52 10.66 3.21
N VAL A 150 -6.58 9.88 2.99
CA VAL A 150 -7.63 10.19 2.01
C VAL A 150 -8.34 11.50 2.38
N GLU A 151 -8.76 11.64 3.64
CA GLU A 151 -9.45 12.84 4.13
C GLU A 151 -8.57 14.10 4.01
N ARG A 152 -7.28 14.03 4.39
CA ARG A 152 -6.34 15.14 4.20
C ARG A 152 -6.11 15.48 2.72
N ALA A 153 -5.97 14.46 1.87
CA ALA A 153 -5.85 14.68 0.43
C ALA A 153 -7.07 15.39 -0.14
N LEU A 154 -8.26 15.02 0.36
CA LEU A 154 -9.52 15.66 0.01
C LEU A 154 -9.60 17.11 0.49
N ASP A 155 -9.31 17.36 1.77
CA ASP A 155 -9.40 18.69 2.40
C ASP A 155 -8.40 19.67 1.79
N GLU A 156 -7.18 19.23 1.52
CA GLU A 156 -6.12 20.04 0.94
C GLU A 156 -6.17 20.07 -0.60
N ARG A 157 -7.04 19.29 -1.21
CA ARG A 157 -7.14 19.16 -2.67
C ARG A 157 -5.80 18.76 -3.31
N ILE A 158 -5.05 17.87 -2.69
CA ILE A 158 -3.76 17.34 -3.20
C ILE A 158 -3.89 15.87 -3.57
N PRO A 159 -3.14 15.38 -4.58
CA PRO A 159 -3.16 13.98 -4.97
C PRO A 159 -2.79 13.03 -3.84
N LEU A 160 -3.45 11.87 -3.82
CA LEU A 160 -3.12 10.75 -2.94
C LEU A 160 -2.29 9.70 -3.69
N VAL A 161 -1.21 9.22 -3.06
CA VAL A 161 -0.42 8.09 -3.53
C VAL A 161 -0.40 7.03 -2.43
N VAL A 162 -0.82 5.80 -2.71
CA VAL A 162 -0.70 4.70 -1.76
C VAL A 162 0.21 3.61 -2.33
N ILE A 163 1.23 3.24 -1.57
CA ILE A 163 2.14 2.14 -1.94
C ILE A 163 1.82 0.94 -1.06
N SER A 164 1.26 -0.08 -1.68
CA SER A 164 0.82 -1.30 -1.03
C SER A 164 1.91 -2.36 -1.01
N CYS A 165 2.15 -2.95 0.17
CA CYS A 165 3.01 -4.12 0.38
C CYS A 165 2.46 -4.92 1.55
N SER A 166 1.61 -5.94 1.27
CA SER A 166 0.79 -6.54 2.33
C SER A 166 0.42 -7.98 2.05
N GLY A 167 0.40 -8.78 3.12
CA GLY A 167 -0.20 -10.11 3.15
C GLY A 167 -1.73 -10.11 3.30
N GLY A 168 -2.38 -8.95 3.41
CA GLY A 168 -3.84 -8.83 3.50
C GLY A 168 -4.36 -8.32 4.85
N ALA A 169 -5.61 -8.65 5.17
CA ALA A 169 -6.26 -8.27 6.43
C ALA A 169 -5.61 -8.97 7.63
N ARG A 170 -5.47 -8.25 8.74
CA ARG A 170 -4.86 -8.74 9.99
C ARG A 170 -5.82 -9.64 10.74
N MET A 171 -5.60 -10.95 10.67
CA MET A 171 -6.50 -11.95 11.25
C MET A 171 -6.63 -11.84 12.78
N GLN A 172 -5.62 -11.31 13.47
CA GLN A 172 -5.65 -11.12 14.93
C GLN A 172 -6.68 -10.08 15.38
N GLU A 173 -7.10 -9.20 14.49
CA GLU A 173 -8.15 -8.21 14.73
C GLU A 173 -9.53 -8.64 14.21
N GLY A 174 -9.65 -9.85 13.65
CA GLY A 174 -10.91 -10.45 13.22
C GLY A 174 -11.71 -9.54 12.28
N ALA A 175 -13.00 -9.38 12.54
CA ALA A 175 -13.90 -8.55 11.74
C ALA A 175 -13.50 -7.07 11.70
N LEU A 176 -12.79 -6.56 12.72
CA LEU A 176 -12.33 -5.17 12.73
C LEU A 176 -11.38 -4.87 11.57
N SER A 177 -10.51 -5.82 11.21
CA SER A 177 -9.63 -5.67 10.04
C SER A 177 -10.39 -5.70 8.71
N LEU A 178 -11.46 -6.51 8.61
CA LEU A 178 -12.31 -6.55 7.41
C LEU A 178 -13.09 -5.25 7.22
N MET A 179 -13.58 -4.65 8.31
CA MET A 179 -14.30 -3.38 8.25
C MET A 179 -13.43 -2.21 7.75
N GLN A 180 -12.10 -2.33 7.84
CA GLN A 180 -11.21 -1.31 7.27
C GLN A 180 -11.32 -1.23 5.75
N MET A 181 -11.59 -2.35 5.08
CA MET A 181 -11.80 -2.37 3.62
C MET A 181 -12.95 -1.43 3.23
N ALA A 182 -14.11 -1.59 3.88
CA ALA A 182 -15.26 -0.73 3.63
C ALA A 182 -15.00 0.75 4.00
N LYS A 183 -14.34 0.99 5.14
CA LYS A 183 -14.02 2.32 5.62
C LYS A 183 -13.15 3.10 4.63
N ILE A 184 -12.05 2.50 4.17
CA ILE A 184 -11.14 3.13 3.22
C ILE A 184 -11.83 3.34 1.88
N SER A 185 -12.56 2.33 1.37
CA SER A 185 -13.27 2.44 0.10
C SER A 185 -14.32 3.55 0.10
N ALA A 186 -15.04 3.72 1.22
CA ALA A 186 -16.00 4.83 1.37
C ALA A 186 -15.32 6.20 1.36
N ALA A 187 -14.14 6.33 1.97
CA ALA A 187 -13.36 7.58 1.92
C ALA A 187 -12.85 7.87 0.50
N LEU A 188 -12.34 6.84 -0.20
CA LEU A 188 -11.90 6.97 -1.60
C LEU A 188 -13.05 7.35 -2.54
N GLY A 189 -14.27 6.87 -2.28
CA GLY A 189 -15.46 7.31 -3.02
C GLY A 189 -15.65 8.83 -2.95
N LYS A 190 -15.50 9.44 -1.78
CA LYS A 190 -15.56 10.90 -1.61
C LYS A 190 -14.40 11.62 -2.33
N LEU A 191 -13.21 11.04 -2.31
CA LEU A 191 -12.05 11.59 -3.02
C LEU A 191 -12.30 11.63 -4.52
N HIS A 192 -12.85 10.54 -5.08
CA HIS A 192 -13.22 10.40 -6.48
C HIS A 192 -14.31 11.44 -6.88
N GLU A 193 -15.39 11.55 -6.09
CA GLU A 193 -16.46 12.56 -6.31
C GLU A 193 -15.91 13.99 -6.33
N ALA A 194 -14.86 14.26 -5.55
CA ALA A 194 -14.19 15.56 -5.51
C ALA A 194 -13.22 15.79 -6.67
N GLY A 195 -12.93 14.78 -7.50
CA GLY A 195 -11.98 14.86 -8.61
C GLY A 195 -10.53 14.99 -8.16
N VAL A 196 -10.19 14.50 -6.97
CA VAL A 196 -8.81 14.50 -6.47
C VAL A 196 -8.14 13.17 -6.87
N PRO A 197 -7.00 13.21 -7.59
CA PRO A 197 -6.37 12.01 -8.11
C PRO A 197 -5.88 11.04 -7.02
N TYR A 198 -6.12 9.76 -7.25
CA TYR A 198 -5.57 8.66 -6.46
C TYR A 198 -4.71 7.73 -7.32
N ILE A 199 -3.41 7.64 -7.02
CA ILE A 199 -2.47 6.72 -7.67
C ILE A 199 -2.15 5.57 -6.72
N SER A 200 -2.46 4.34 -7.13
CA SER A 200 -2.11 3.13 -6.39
C SER A 200 -0.86 2.48 -6.96
N ILE A 201 0.12 2.18 -6.09
CA ILE A 201 1.34 1.47 -6.45
C ILE A 201 1.35 0.13 -5.71
N LEU A 202 1.34 -0.96 -6.48
CA LEU A 202 1.29 -2.31 -5.96
C LEU A 202 2.67 -2.96 -6.02
N THR A 203 3.16 -3.43 -4.87
CA THR A 203 4.49 -4.04 -4.77
C THR A 203 4.42 -5.48 -4.24
N ASP A 204 5.54 -6.21 -4.25
CA ASP A 204 5.59 -7.62 -3.86
C ASP A 204 5.68 -7.82 -2.33
N PRO A 205 4.68 -8.49 -1.72
CA PRO A 205 3.37 -8.87 -2.24
C PRO A 205 2.30 -7.81 -1.95
N THR A 206 1.21 -7.80 -2.72
CA THR A 206 -0.04 -7.10 -2.39
C THR A 206 -1.18 -8.08 -2.51
N THR A 207 -1.68 -8.60 -1.37
CA THR A 207 -2.62 -9.73 -1.37
C THR A 207 -3.79 -9.55 -0.41
N GLY A 208 -4.78 -10.43 -0.53
CA GLY A 208 -5.91 -10.53 0.39
C GLY A 208 -6.82 -9.31 0.38
N GLY A 209 -7.26 -8.90 1.57
CA GLY A 209 -8.16 -7.77 1.74
C GLY A 209 -7.61 -6.43 1.27
N VAL A 210 -6.28 -6.26 1.19
CA VAL A 210 -5.67 -5.03 0.66
C VAL A 210 -5.89 -4.94 -0.85
N THR A 211 -5.63 -6.01 -1.60
CA THR A 211 -5.92 -6.09 -3.03
C THR A 211 -7.42 -5.99 -3.30
N ALA A 212 -8.24 -6.68 -2.53
CA ALA A 212 -9.70 -6.67 -2.70
C ALA A 212 -10.38 -5.36 -2.29
N SER A 213 -9.61 -4.32 -1.91
CA SER A 213 -10.13 -3.02 -1.52
C SER A 213 -9.30 -1.88 -2.12
N PHE A 214 -8.72 -1.04 -1.31
CA PHE A 214 -8.11 0.22 -1.74
C PHE A 214 -6.96 0.08 -2.75
N ALA A 215 -6.20 -1.01 -2.72
CA ALA A 215 -5.05 -1.17 -3.62
C ALA A 215 -5.44 -1.28 -5.11
N MET A 216 -6.69 -1.66 -5.42
CA MET A 216 -7.20 -1.77 -6.80
C MET A 216 -8.23 -0.67 -7.15
N LEU A 217 -8.32 0.37 -6.33
CA LEU A 217 -9.26 1.47 -6.52
C LEU A 217 -8.57 2.78 -6.98
N GLY A 218 -7.32 2.70 -7.43
CA GLY A 218 -6.61 3.85 -8.00
C GLY A 218 -7.22 4.32 -9.31
N ASP A 219 -7.20 5.62 -9.58
CA ASP A 219 -7.44 6.15 -10.92
C ASP A 219 -6.34 5.67 -11.88
N ILE A 220 -5.15 5.39 -11.35
CA ILE A 220 -4.06 4.69 -12.02
C ILE A 220 -3.50 3.63 -11.06
N ASN A 221 -3.43 2.38 -11.53
CA ASN A 221 -2.88 1.24 -10.81
C ASN A 221 -1.53 0.82 -11.42
N ILE A 222 -0.44 1.15 -10.74
CA ILE A 222 0.94 0.87 -11.17
C ILE A 222 1.49 -0.31 -10.37
N ALA A 223 2.22 -1.22 -11.01
CA ALA A 223 2.91 -2.28 -10.28
C ALA A 223 4.43 -2.25 -10.48
N GLU A 224 5.17 -2.75 -9.47
CA GLU A 224 6.58 -3.13 -9.67
C GLU A 224 6.65 -4.45 -10.45
N PRO A 225 7.73 -4.69 -11.26
CA PRO A 225 7.90 -5.93 -12.01
C PRO A 225 7.85 -7.16 -11.12
N LYS A 226 7.19 -8.21 -11.59
CA LYS A 226 7.05 -9.53 -10.94
C LYS A 226 6.41 -9.49 -9.55
N ALA A 227 5.73 -8.41 -9.19
CA ALA A 227 5.00 -8.32 -7.93
C ALA A 227 3.85 -9.35 -7.90
N LEU A 228 3.72 -10.05 -6.77
CA LEU A 228 2.60 -10.93 -6.52
C LEU A 228 1.41 -10.09 -6.05
N ILE A 229 0.36 -10.06 -6.86
CA ILE A 229 -0.83 -9.25 -6.61
C ILE A 229 -2.06 -10.14 -6.81
N GLY A 230 -2.88 -10.31 -5.79
CA GLY A 230 -4.07 -11.14 -5.86
C GLY A 230 -4.80 -11.27 -4.55
N PHE A 231 -6.00 -11.83 -4.58
CA PHE A 231 -6.78 -12.04 -3.35
C PHE A 231 -6.27 -13.25 -2.58
N ALA A 232 -6.50 -14.44 -3.07
CA ALA A 232 -5.96 -15.67 -2.48
C ALA A 232 -4.57 -15.97 -3.05
N GLY A 233 -3.67 -16.47 -2.21
CA GLY A 233 -2.35 -16.92 -2.68
C GLY A 233 -2.45 -18.10 -3.64
N PRO A 234 -1.53 -18.26 -4.62
CA PRO A 234 -1.56 -19.33 -5.63
C PRO A 234 -1.72 -20.74 -5.03
N ARG A 235 -1.02 -21.03 -3.94
CA ARG A 235 -1.14 -22.31 -3.21
C ARG A 235 -2.57 -22.64 -2.77
N VAL A 236 -3.27 -21.61 -2.23
CA VAL A 236 -4.64 -21.80 -1.73
C VAL A 236 -5.57 -22.09 -2.90
N ILE A 237 -5.39 -21.38 -4.01
CA ILE A 237 -6.18 -21.59 -5.23
C ILE A 237 -5.95 -23.01 -5.75
N GLU A 238 -4.70 -23.42 -5.99
CA GLU A 238 -4.34 -24.76 -6.50
C GLU A 238 -4.89 -25.89 -5.63
N GLN A 239 -4.82 -25.73 -4.28
CA GLN A 239 -5.37 -26.71 -3.35
C GLN A 239 -6.91 -26.76 -3.41
N THR A 240 -7.55 -25.64 -3.70
CA THR A 240 -9.02 -25.55 -3.74
C THR A 240 -9.59 -26.12 -5.05
N ILE A 241 -9.02 -25.72 -6.19
CA ILE A 241 -9.49 -26.19 -7.51
C ILE A 241 -8.84 -27.51 -7.93
N ARG A 242 -7.77 -27.95 -7.24
CA ARG A 242 -6.96 -29.15 -7.53
C ARG A 242 -6.33 -29.16 -8.92
N GLU A 243 -6.05 -27.99 -9.46
CA GLU A 243 -5.40 -27.80 -10.75
C GLU A 243 -4.15 -26.95 -10.58
N LYS A 244 -3.18 -27.10 -11.48
CA LYS A 244 -2.01 -26.23 -11.54
C LYS A 244 -2.38 -24.91 -12.18
N LEU A 245 -1.94 -23.82 -11.57
CA LEU A 245 -2.14 -22.50 -12.14
C LEU A 245 -1.15 -22.26 -13.29
N PRO A 246 -1.52 -21.42 -14.27
CA PRO A 246 -0.60 -20.97 -15.32
C PRO A 246 0.68 -20.38 -14.72
N ASP A 247 1.77 -20.50 -15.47
CA ASP A 247 3.02 -19.83 -15.12
C ASP A 247 2.78 -18.32 -15.02
N GLU A 248 3.48 -17.66 -14.09
CA GLU A 248 3.36 -16.21 -13.80
C GLU A 248 1.96 -15.75 -13.34
N PHE A 249 1.06 -16.68 -12.97
CA PHE A 249 -0.28 -16.35 -12.46
C PHE A 249 -0.20 -15.37 -11.25
N GLN A 250 -1.04 -14.35 -11.26
CA GLN A 250 -1.05 -13.26 -10.27
C GLN A 250 0.24 -12.42 -10.21
N ARG A 251 1.13 -12.53 -11.21
CA ARG A 251 2.24 -11.58 -11.34
C ARG A 251 1.77 -10.32 -12.07
N SER A 252 2.48 -9.23 -11.81
CA SER A 252 2.14 -7.94 -12.42
C SER A 252 2.03 -8.01 -13.94
N GLU A 253 2.90 -8.76 -14.62
CA GLU A 253 2.90 -8.97 -16.07
C GLU A 253 1.59 -9.62 -16.53
N PHE A 254 1.18 -10.70 -15.88
CA PHE A 254 -0.08 -11.37 -16.14
C PHE A 254 -1.29 -10.44 -15.93
N LEU A 255 -1.24 -9.62 -14.88
CA LEU A 255 -2.36 -8.72 -14.53
C LEU A 255 -2.51 -7.55 -15.50
N VAL A 256 -1.42 -7.04 -16.07
CA VAL A 256 -1.49 -6.03 -17.15
C VAL A 256 -2.14 -6.63 -18.39
N GLU A 257 -1.78 -7.87 -18.80
CA GLU A 257 -2.41 -8.55 -19.92
C GLU A 257 -3.92 -8.77 -19.73
N LYS A 258 -4.35 -8.94 -18.47
CA LYS A 258 -5.78 -9.11 -18.12
C LYS A 258 -6.50 -7.79 -17.86
N GLY A 259 -5.84 -6.66 -18.04
CA GLY A 259 -6.43 -5.34 -17.86
C GLY A 259 -6.72 -4.96 -16.40
N MET A 260 -6.07 -5.62 -15.43
CA MET A 260 -6.22 -5.32 -14.01
C MET A 260 -5.25 -4.25 -13.53
N LEU A 261 -4.20 -3.98 -14.27
CA LEU A 261 -3.20 -2.94 -14.01
C LEU A 261 -3.03 -2.10 -15.27
N ASP A 262 -2.73 -0.82 -15.10
CA ASP A 262 -2.48 0.09 -16.22
C ASP A 262 -1.10 -0.13 -16.82
N PHE A 263 -0.06 -0.21 -15.97
CA PHE A 263 1.31 -0.48 -16.44
C PHE A 263 2.26 -0.91 -15.32
N ILE A 264 3.40 -1.44 -15.72
CA ILE A 264 4.49 -1.87 -14.82
C ILE A 264 5.62 -0.88 -14.92
N VAL A 265 6.20 -0.52 -13.77
CA VAL A 265 7.30 0.45 -13.68
C VAL A 265 8.41 -0.07 -12.78
N GLU A 266 9.64 -0.06 -13.28
CA GLU A 266 10.81 -0.31 -12.46
C GLU A 266 10.99 0.76 -11.40
N ARG A 267 11.42 0.36 -10.21
CA ARG A 267 11.59 1.26 -9.05
C ARG A 267 12.44 2.49 -9.36
N ARG A 268 13.45 2.34 -10.20
CA ARG A 268 14.34 3.43 -10.62
C ARG A 268 13.61 4.53 -11.40
N GLU A 269 12.57 4.16 -12.12
CA GLU A 269 11.80 5.05 -12.98
C GLU A 269 10.54 5.57 -12.30
N MET A 270 10.16 4.97 -11.17
CA MET A 270 8.89 5.23 -10.49
C MET A 270 8.66 6.72 -10.21
N ARG A 271 9.67 7.43 -9.68
CA ARG A 271 9.55 8.87 -9.42
C ARG A 271 9.27 9.67 -10.69
N GLY A 272 9.97 9.37 -11.78
CA GLY A 272 9.76 10.05 -13.07
C GLY A 272 8.37 9.78 -13.65
N VAL A 273 7.86 8.55 -13.49
CA VAL A 273 6.49 8.18 -13.90
C VAL A 273 5.46 8.93 -13.06
N LEU A 274 5.62 8.96 -11.75
CA LEU A 274 4.71 9.70 -10.87
C LEU A 274 4.64 11.19 -11.23
N ILE A 275 5.76 11.84 -11.52
CA ILE A 275 5.78 13.23 -11.97
C ILE A 275 4.97 13.41 -13.25
N ARG A 276 5.08 12.50 -14.23
CA ARG A 276 4.29 12.57 -15.47
C ARG A 276 2.80 12.37 -15.20
N CYS A 277 2.42 11.40 -14.35
CA CYS A 277 1.03 11.19 -13.97
C CYS A 277 0.45 12.42 -13.27
N LEU A 278 1.20 12.99 -12.31
CA LEU A 278 0.78 14.19 -11.60
C LEU A 278 0.62 15.40 -12.52
N ASN A 279 1.56 15.62 -13.44
CA ASN A 279 1.45 16.68 -14.44
C ASN A 279 0.22 16.54 -15.34
N PHE A 280 -0.18 15.30 -15.65
CA PHE A 280 -1.34 15.03 -16.50
C PHE A 280 -2.65 15.13 -15.74
N MET A 281 -2.74 14.53 -14.56
CA MET A 281 -4.00 14.39 -13.80
C MET A 281 -4.29 15.58 -12.88
N TYR A 282 -3.26 16.32 -12.45
CA TYR A 282 -3.38 17.32 -11.40
C TYR A 282 -2.96 18.70 -11.88
N ASN A 283 -3.93 19.49 -12.31
CA ASN A 283 -3.73 20.88 -12.68
C ASN A 283 -4.09 21.81 -11.52
N THR A 284 -3.07 22.24 -10.76
CA THR A 284 -3.24 23.14 -9.61
C THR A 284 -3.93 24.45 -9.95
N GLN A 285 -3.74 24.99 -11.16
CA GLN A 285 -4.38 26.25 -11.58
C GLN A 285 -5.89 26.08 -11.79
N ALA A 286 -6.32 24.97 -12.39
CA ALA A 286 -7.73 24.65 -12.58
C ALA A 286 -8.43 24.39 -11.24
N LEU A 287 -7.76 23.71 -10.31
CA LEU A 287 -8.31 23.44 -8.97
C LEU A 287 -8.42 24.71 -8.10
N ALA A 288 -7.46 25.62 -8.19
CA ALA A 288 -7.52 26.92 -7.51
C ALA A 288 -8.69 27.78 -8.06
N ALA A 289 -8.97 27.71 -9.35
CA ALA A 289 -10.10 28.40 -9.97
C ALA A 289 -11.47 27.79 -9.62
N ALA A 290 -11.51 26.48 -9.32
CA ALA A 290 -12.71 25.74 -8.91
C ALA A 290 -12.98 25.78 -7.40
N ALA A 291 -12.04 26.26 -6.59
CA ALA A 291 -12.28 26.43 -5.16
C ALA A 291 -13.39 27.46 -4.95
N PRO A 292 -14.46 27.17 -4.16
CA PRO A 292 -15.48 28.15 -3.87
C PRO A 292 -14.79 29.34 -3.21
N SER A 293 -14.93 30.53 -3.82
CA SER A 293 -14.51 31.78 -3.22
C SER A 293 -15.09 31.82 -1.80
N ALA A 294 -14.23 31.87 -0.79
CA ALA A 294 -14.66 32.13 0.57
C ALA A 294 -15.31 33.53 0.54
N ALA A 295 -16.62 33.57 0.29
CA ALA A 295 -17.37 34.78 0.38
C ALA A 295 -17.21 35.30 1.79
N THR A 296 -16.43 36.36 1.93
CA THR A 296 -16.41 37.22 3.10
C THR A 296 -17.83 37.64 3.40
N ALA A 297 -18.48 36.93 4.33
CA ALA A 297 -19.76 37.40 4.86
C ALA A 297 -19.50 38.77 5.51
N PRO A 298 -20.25 39.81 5.16
CA PRO A 298 -20.09 41.11 5.80
C PRO A 298 -20.42 40.93 7.27
N VAL A 299 -19.50 41.28 8.13
CA VAL A 299 -19.71 41.40 9.57
C VAL A 299 -20.69 42.56 9.78
N SER A 300 -21.98 42.23 9.99
CA SER A 300 -22.99 43.17 10.44
C SER A 300 -22.69 43.55 11.87
N THR A 301 -22.13 44.74 12.06
CA THR A 301 -22.06 45.41 13.34
C THR A 301 -23.48 45.91 13.69
N ALA A 302 -24.23 45.08 14.44
CA ALA A 302 -25.48 45.53 15.07
C ALA A 302 -25.15 46.16 16.41
N GLY A 303 -25.51 47.43 16.52
CA GLY A 303 -25.36 48.25 17.70
C GLY A 303 -26.21 47.80 18.89
N SER A 304 -25.73 48.12 20.06
CA SER A 304 -26.32 48.00 21.38
C SER A 304 -27.66 48.73 21.45
N GLY A 305 -28.74 48.06 21.91
CA GLY A 305 -30.04 48.65 22.25
C GLY A 305 -30.73 47.82 23.33
N THR A 306 -30.90 48.44 24.45
CA THR A 306 -31.53 48.08 25.72
C THR A 306 -32.89 47.38 25.60
N ALA A 307 -33.18 46.45 26.53
CA ALA A 307 -34.48 45.91 26.88
C ALA A 307 -35.35 46.96 27.62
N PRO A 308 -36.72 46.84 27.75
CA PRO A 308 -37.33 45.79 28.59
C PRO A 308 -38.76 45.33 28.19
N GLY A 309 -39.14 44.19 28.69
CA GLY A 309 -40.45 44.00 29.33
C GLY A 309 -41.61 43.38 28.51
N ALA A 310 -42.18 42.37 29.15
CA ALA A 310 -43.60 41.96 29.24
C ALA A 310 -44.15 40.83 28.35
N ALA A 311 -44.74 39.90 29.07
CA ALA A 311 -45.44 38.70 28.73
C ALA A 311 -46.66 38.91 27.81
N ALA A 312 -46.97 37.89 26.96
CA ALA A 312 -48.33 37.44 26.74
C ALA A 312 -48.37 36.07 26.02
N SER A 313 -49.21 35.25 26.52
CA SER A 313 -49.68 33.92 26.03
C SER A 313 -50.39 34.02 24.70
N GLY A 314 -50.19 33.03 23.82
CA GLY A 314 -50.99 32.86 22.60
C GLY A 314 -50.84 31.48 21.98
N SER A 315 -51.86 30.66 22.19
CA SER A 315 -52.11 29.39 21.51
C SER A 315 -52.44 29.61 20.04
N GLY A 316 -51.86 28.74 19.15
CA GLY A 316 -52.23 28.82 17.72
C GLY A 316 -51.69 27.67 16.87
N SER A 317 -52.55 26.69 16.67
CA SER A 317 -52.79 25.82 15.50
C SER A 317 -51.65 25.22 14.71
N VAL A 318 -51.69 23.91 14.66
CA VAL A 318 -51.00 22.97 13.78
C VAL A 318 -51.48 23.18 12.33
N ALA A 319 -50.56 23.43 11.41
CA ALA A 319 -50.79 23.31 9.98
C ALA A 319 -50.05 22.11 9.42
N SER A 320 -50.80 21.16 8.89
CA SER A 320 -50.36 19.94 8.21
C SER A 320 -49.67 20.27 6.89
N GLY A 321 -48.38 19.98 6.77
CA GLY A 321 -47.60 20.02 5.55
C GLY A 321 -47.59 18.68 4.84
N THR A 322 -47.89 18.67 3.57
CA THR A 322 -48.02 17.58 2.60
C THR A 322 -46.78 16.70 2.51
N PRO A 323 -46.88 15.35 2.37
CA PRO A 323 -45.73 14.47 2.28
C PRO A 323 -45.05 14.57 0.91
N GLY A 324 -43.75 14.79 0.92
CA GLY A 324 -42.89 14.80 -0.26
C GLY A 324 -42.84 13.44 -0.96
N ARG A 325 -42.86 13.49 -2.28
CA ARG A 325 -42.75 12.39 -3.24
C ARG A 325 -41.57 11.46 -2.87
N THR A 326 -41.87 10.23 -2.53
CA THR A 326 -40.93 9.10 -2.52
C THR A 326 -40.48 8.84 -3.98
N ARG A 327 -39.19 8.97 -4.27
CA ARG A 327 -38.60 8.49 -5.51
C ARG A 327 -38.60 6.96 -5.47
N GLU A 328 -39.26 6.30 -6.40
CA GLU A 328 -39.14 4.89 -6.67
C GLU A 328 -37.67 4.54 -7.03
N PRO A 329 -37.14 3.45 -6.53
CA PRO A 329 -35.81 2.98 -6.95
C PRO A 329 -35.86 2.50 -8.39
N LEU A 330 -34.90 2.94 -9.20
CA LEU A 330 -34.72 2.48 -10.58
C LEU A 330 -34.48 0.97 -10.62
N PRO A 331 -35.11 0.24 -11.55
CA PRO A 331 -34.91 -1.22 -11.66
C PRO A 331 -33.46 -1.54 -12.05
N PHE A 332 -32.87 -2.53 -11.38
CA PHE A 332 -31.55 -3.06 -11.71
C PHE A 332 -31.57 -3.62 -13.14
N PRO A 333 -30.51 -3.39 -13.95
CA PRO A 333 -30.40 -4.00 -15.26
C PRO A 333 -30.27 -5.52 -15.13
N THR A 334 -31.09 -6.24 -15.87
CA THR A 334 -31.10 -7.70 -15.95
C THR A 334 -29.75 -8.18 -16.52
N PRO A 335 -29.12 -9.22 -15.97
CA PRO A 335 -27.88 -9.74 -16.52
C PRO A 335 -28.11 -10.29 -17.95
N ILE A 336 -27.34 -9.78 -18.90
CA ILE A 336 -27.29 -10.34 -20.26
C ILE A 336 -26.61 -11.72 -20.16
N ALA A 337 -27.38 -12.78 -20.32
CA ALA A 337 -26.88 -14.13 -20.42
C ALA A 337 -26.08 -14.29 -21.72
N ALA A 338 -24.76 -14.22 -21.66
CA ALA A 338 -23.88 -14.57 -22.77
C ALA A 338 -23.91 -16.09 -22.95
N ARG A 339 -24.74 -16.57 -23.87
CA ARG A 339 -24.67 -17.93 -24.42
C ARG A 339 -23.46 -18.01 -25.35
N ALA A 340 -22.29 -18.39 -24.81
CA ALA A 340 -21.19 -18.89 -25.66
C ALA A 340 -21.54 -20.30 -26.14
N LYS A 341 -21.80 -20.45 -27.45
CA LYS A 341 -21.84 -21.74 -28.13
C LYS A 341 -20.40 -22.24 -28.25
N ILE A 342 -20.05 -23.24 -27.46
CA ILE A 342 -18.83 -24.01 -27.63
C ILE A 342 -19.09 -25.01 -28.78
N THR A 343 -18.47 -24.79 -29.93
CA THR A 343 -18.36 -25.80 -31.00
C THR A 343 -17.16 -26.70 -30.69
N PRO A 344 -17.33 -28.04 -30.68
CA PRO A 344 -16.19 -28.92 -30.49
C PRO A 344 -15.33 -28.96 -31.78
N SER A 345 -13.99 -28.91 -31.58
CA SER A 345 -13.00 -29.12 -32.66
C SER A 345 -13.02 -30.57 -33.12
N PRO A 346 -12.76 -30.84 -34.42
CA PRO A 346 -12.72 -32.19 -34.93
C PRO A 346 -11.45 -32.92 -34.49
N GLU A 347 -11.62 -34.18 -34.10
CA GLU A 347 -10.56 -35.15 -33.87
C GLU A 347 -9.70 -35.31 -35.13
N VAL A 348 -8.38 -35.28 -34.97
CA VAL A 348 -7.42 -35.69 -35.99
C VAL A 348 -6.96 -37.09 -35.63
N SER A 349 -7.24 -38.00 -36.58
CA SER A 349 -6.83 -39.41 -36.62
C SER A 349 -5.31 -39.58 -36.70
#